data_741743c1fd42486b670e092758b6d338
#
_entry.id   741743c1fd42486b670e092758b6d338
#
_cell.length_a   1.000
_cell.length_b   1.000
_cell.length_c   1.000
_cell.angle_alpha   90.00
_cell.angle_beta   90.00
_cell.angle_gamma   90.00
#
_symmetry.space_group_name_H-M   'P 1'
#
loop_
_entity.id
_entity.type
_entity.pdbx_description
1 polymer ?
#
loop_
_entity_poly.entity_id
_entity_poly.type
_entity_poly.pdbx_seq_one_letter_code
_entity_poly.pdbx_strand_id
1 'polypeptide(L)'
;MMSTPKKYDHIDFQPPKSVANEAEKGLKLRDEFDRGGTDVGVARARDLKNRKSLSPDTIERMVSYFARHEVDRKADKFGDDEDPSAGYVAWLLWGGDAGRDWCEK
;
A
#
# COMPACT_ATOMS: atom_id res chain seq x y z
N MET A 1 33.47 1.55 0.49
CA MET A 1 33.01 1.41 1.03
C MET A 1 32.23 1.02 1.43
N MET A 2 32.03 0.56 1.70
CA MET A 2 31.26 0.31 2.16
C MET A 2 30.94 0.40 2.84
N SER A 3 31.09 0.17 2.59
CA SER A 3 30.45 0.63 3.47
C SER A 3 29.92 0.00 4.62
N THR A 4 29.60 0.54 5.50
CA THR A 4 28.83 0.11 6.61
C THR A 4 27.83 -0.89 6.22
N PRO A 5 27.76 -2.02 6.83
CA PRO A 5 26.63 -2.89 6.63
C PRO A 5 25.40 -2.12 7.04
N LYS A 6 24.54 -1.98 6.15
CA LYS A 6 23.32 -1.27 6.43
C LYS A 6 22.29 -2.26 6.88
N LYS A 7 21.46 -1.86 7.79
CA LYS A 7 20.44 -2.77 8.27
C LYS A 7 19.49 -3.17 7.13
N TYR A 8 19.55 -2.48 6.00
CA TYR A 8 18.69 -2.77 4.84
C TYR A 8 19.41 -3.55 3.74
N ASP A 9 20.66 -3.96 3.95
CA ASP A 9 21.45 -4.59 2.89
C ASP A 9 20.83 -5.89 2.37
N HIS A 10 20.15 -6.62 3.23
CA HIS A 10 19.56 -7.91 2.87
C HIS A 10 18.06 -7.83 2.62
N ILE A 11 17.51 -6.65 2.66
CA ILE A 11 16.08 -6.47 2.55
C ILE A 11 15.73 -6.11 1.11
N ASP A 12 14.85 -6.90 0.52
CA ASP A 12 14.35 -6.63 -0.79
C ASP A 12 13.12 -5.71 -0.68
N PHE A 13 13.31 -4.46 -1.07
CA PHE A 13 12.22 -3.48 -1.04
C PHE A 13 11.37 -3.50 -2.29
N GLN A 14 11.54 -4.49 -3.14
CA GLN A 14 10.65 -4.67 -4.28
C GLN A 14 9.37 -5.35 -3.79
N PRO A 15 8.21 -4.72 -4.00
CA PRO A 15 6.96 -5.31 -3.50
C PRO A 15 6.70 -6.67 -4.12
N PRO A 16 6.26 -7.65 -3.33
CA PRO A 16 5.87 -8.93 -3.89
C PRO A 16 4.58 -8.80 -4.70
N LYS A 17 4.31 -9.82 -5.51
CA LYS A 17 3.16 -9.79 -6.41
C LYS A 17 1.84 -9.64 -5.65
N SER A 18 1.73 -10.21 -4.45
CA SER A 18 0.52 -10.08 -3.63
C SER A 18 0.23 -8.62 -3.32
N VAL A 19 1.26 -7.83 -3.00
CA VAL A 19 1.10 -6.40 -2.74
C VAL A 19 0.72 -5.66 -4.02
N ALA A 20 1.38 -6.00 -5.13
CA ALA A 20 1.10 -5.39 -6.42
C ALA A 20 -0.35 -5.63 -6.83
N ASN A 21 -0.88 -6.83 -6.60
CA ASN A 21 -2.25 -7.16 -6.92
C ASN A 21 -3.26 -6.35 -6.11
N GLU A 22 -2.98 -6.14 -4.84
CA GLU A 22 -3.84 -5.32 -3.99
C GLU A 22 -3.86 -3.87 -4.46
N ALA A 23 -2.70 -3.33 -4.80
CA ALA A 23 -2.61 -1.96 -5.29
C ALA A 23 -3.37 -1.80 -6.61
N GLU A 24 -3.24 -2.77 -7.51
CA GLU A 24 -3.96 -2.75 -8.78
C GLU A 24 -5.47 -2.77 -8.55
N LYS A 25 -5.93 -3.59 -7.61
CA LYS A 25 -7.34 -3.65 -7.26
C LYS A 25 -7.82 -2.29 -6.74
N GLY A 26 -7.01 -1.64 -5.91
CA GLY A 26 -7.35 -0.31 -5.40
C GLY A 26 -7.50 0.72 -6.51
N LEU A 27 -6.60 0.68 -7.49
CA LEU A 27 -6.68 1.59 -8.63
C LEU A 27 -7.95 1.36 -9.44
N LYS A 28 -8.32 0.11 -9.65
CA LYS A 28 -9.55 -0.23 -10.39
C LYS A 28 -10.80 0.24 -9.66
N LEU A 29 -10.86 -0.01 -8.36
CA LEU A 29 -12.02 0.41 -7.56
C LEU A 29 -12.11 1.93 -7.50
N ARG A 30 -10.96 2.62 -7.41
CA ARG A 30 -10.96 4.07 -7.41
C ARG A 30 -11.52 4.62 -8.73
N ASP A 31 -11.12 4.03 -9.85
CA ASP A 31 -11.64 4.43 -11.16
C ASP A 31 -13.13 4.19 -11.26
N GLU A 32 -13.57 3.03 -10.79
CA GLU A 32 -14.97 2.62 -10.92
C GLU A 32 -15.90 3.45 -10.04
N PHE A 33 -15.49 3.69 -8.81
CA PHE A 33 -16.35 4.34 -7.81
C PHE A 33 -16.00 5.80 -7.56
N ASP A 34 -14.90 6.28 -8.12
CA ASP A 34 -14.44 7.67 -7.98
C ASP A 34 -14.41 8.10 -6.51
N ARG A 35 -13.83 7.27 -5.66
CA ARG A 35 -13.72 7.56 -4.23
C ARG A 35 -12.45 6.92 -3.67
N GLY A 36 -11.96 7.55 -2.61
CA GLY A 36 -10.83 7.01 -1.84
C GLY A 36 -9.48 7.43 -2.35
N GLY A 37 -8.56 7.61 -1.42
CA GLY A 37 -7.19 7.89 -1.74
C GLY A 37 -6.90 9.34 -2.08
N THR A 38 -5.63 9.66 -1.99
CA THR A 38 -5.10 10.96 -2.38
C THR A 38 -4.19 10.76 -3.57
N ASP A 39 -3.70 11.86 -4.15
CA ASP A 39 -2.73 11.76 -5.24
C ASP A 39 -1.47 11.01 -4.80
N VAL A 40 -1.06 11.17 -3.54
CA VAL A 40 0.07 10.43 -2.99
C VAL A 40 -0.24 8.94 -2.97
N GLY A 41 -1.44 8.55 -2.54
CA GLY A 41 -1.86 7.15 -2.52
C GLY A 41 -1.89 6.55 -3.91
N VAL A 42 -2.38 7.30 -4.89
CA VAL A 42 -2.42 6.85 -6.29
C VAL A 42 -1.01 6.64 -6.83
N ALA A 43 -0.10 7.58 -6.55
CA ALA A 43 1.29 7.44 -6.98
C ALA A 43 1.94 6.21 -6.34
N ARG A 44 1.67 5.98 -5.05
CA ARG A 44 2.18 4.81 -4.35
C ARG A 44 1.64 3.53 -4.96
N ALA A 45 0.34 3.51 -5.28
CA ALA A 45 -0.27 2.33 -5.86
C ALA A 45 0.35 1.97 -7.21
N ARG A 46 0.70 2.96 -8.00
CA ARG A 46 1.35 2.73 -9.30
C ARG A 46 2.73 2.12 -9.10
N ASP A 47 3.49 2.60 -8.13
CA ASP A 47 4.80 2.02 -7.81
C ASP A 47 4.65 0.57 -7.35
N LEU A 48 3.70 0.29 -6.50
CA LEU A 48 3.46 -1.05 -5.98
C LEU A 48 3.00 -2.00 -7.09
N LYS A 49 2.08 -1.54 -7.91
CA LYS A 49 1.57 -2.33 -9.03
C LYS A 49 2.68 -2.74 -9.98
N ASN A 50 3.61 -1.83 -10.22
CA ASN A 50 4.73 -2.07 -11.13
C ASN A 50 5.91 -2.74 -10.44
N ARG A 51 5.76 -3.08 -9.16
CA ARG A 51 6.77 -3.74 -8.34
C ARG A 51 8.10 -2.98 -8.36
N LYS A 52 7.99 -1.67 -8.34
CA LYS A 52 9.16 -0.80 -8.32
C LYS A 52 9.84 -0.90 -6.96
N SER A 53 11.17 -0.95 -6.94
CA SER A 53 11.92 -0.94 -5.68
C SER A 53 11.68 0.36 -4.94
N LEU A 54 11.34 0.25 -3.66
CA LEU A 54 11.00 1.39 -2.84
C LEU A 54 12.14 1.73 -1.88
N SER A 55 12.26 3.02 -1.55
CA SER A 55 13.25 3.46 -0.58
C SER A 55 12.81 3.10 0.85
N PRO A 56 13.76 3.01 1.80
CA PRO A 56 13.38 2.81 3.20
C PRO A 56 12.42 3.88 3.70
N ASP A 57 12.58 5.13 3.28
CA ASP A 57 11.65 6.21 3.66
C ASP A 57 10.23 5.90 3.21
N THR A 58 10.07 5.36 2.01
CA THR A 58 8.76 4.99 1.49
C THR A 58 8.15 3.87 2.32
N ILE A 59 8.97 2.87 2.69
CA ILE A 59 8.50 1.77 3.52
C ILE A 59 8.03 2.30 4.87
N GLU A 60 8.76 3.24 5.46
CA GLU A 60 8.35 3.84 6.74
C GLU A 60 7.04 4.59 6.61
N ARG A 61 6.83 5.27 5.49
CA ARG A 61 5.57 5.95 5.23
C ARG A 61 4.41 4.98 5.12
N MET A 62 4.65 3.80 4.52
CA MET A 62 3.64 2.76 4.45
C MET A 62 3.27 2.27 5.85
N VAL A 63 4.27 2.01 6.69
CA VAL A 63 4.03 1.58 8.08
C VAL A 63 3.19 2.63 8.81
N SER A 64 3.55 3.91 8.68
CA SER A 64 2.83 5.00 9.32
C SER A 64 1.40 5.11 8.79
N TYR A 65 1.21 4.93 7.48
CA TYR A 65 -0.11 4.98 6.88
C TYR A 65 -1.01 3.91 7.50
N PHE A 66 -0.56 2.67 7.53
CA PHE A 66 -1.37 1.57 8.03
C PHE A 66 -1.68 1.74 9.53
N ALA A 67 -0.72 2.23 10.30
CA ALA A 67 -0.95 2.46 11.72
C ALA A 67 -2.04 3.52 11.95
N ARG A 68 -2.01 4.61 11.16
CA ARG A 68 -2.99 5.68 11.32
C ARG A 68 -4.38 5.30 10.80
N HIS A 69 -4.44 4.48 9.79
CA HIS A 69 -5.69 4.18 9.10
C HIS A 69 -6.28 2.82 9.45
N GLU A 70 -5.73 2.16 10.45
CA GLU A 70 -6.27 0.88 10.93
C GLU A 70 -7.74 1.03 11.33
N VAL A 71 -8.12 2.18 11.85
CA VAL A 71 -9.49 2.47 12.28
C VAL A 71 -10.47 2.41 11.09
N ASP A 72 -10.00 2.68 9.88
CA ASP A 72 -10.85 2.66 8.69
C ASP A 72 -11.41 1.26 8.40
N ARG A 73 -10.77 0.23 8.94
CA ARG A 73 -11.21 -1.16 8.75
C ARG A 73 -12.54 -1.44 9.45
N LYS A 74 -12.96 -0.57 10.34
CA LYS A 74 -14.22 -0.73 11.07
C LYS A 74 -15.42 -0.22 10.29
N ALA A 75 -15.19 0.44 9.16
CA ALA A 75 -16.28 0.94 8.34
C ALA A 75 -17.07 -0.22 7.73
N ASP A 76 -18.39 -0.07 7.65
CA ASP A 76 -19.28 -1.14 7.17
C ASP A 76 -18.93 -1.60 5.76
N LYS A 77 -18.45 -0.68 4.92
CA LYS A 77 -18.13 -0.99 3.52
C LYS A 77 -16.67 -1.33 3.30
N PHE A 78 -15.90 -1.46 4.37
CA PHE A 78 -14.51 -1.89 4.24
C PHE A 78 -14.52 -3.36 3.80
N GLY A 79 -13.85 -3.63 2.69
CA GLY A 79 -13.82 -4.98 2.12
C GLY A 79 -14.95 -5.27 1.16
N ASP A 80 -15.86 -4.33 0.94
CA ASP A 80 -16.98 -4.51 0.02
C ASP A 80 -16.56 -4.06 -1.39
N ASP A 81 -16.35 -5.03 -2.29
CA ASP A 81 -15.89 -4.73 -3.63
C ASP A 81 -16.98 -4.15 -4.53
N GLU A 82 -18.24 -4.26 -4.12
CA GLU A 82 -19.35 -3.75 -4.90
C GLU A 82 -19.78 -2.35 -4.48
N ASP A 83 -19.39 -1.94 -3.27
CA ASP A 83 -19.69 -0.61 -2.76
C ASP A 83 -18.64 -0.26 -1.71
N PRO A 84 -17.38 -0.06 -2.14
CA PRO A 84 -16.28 0.09 -1.20
C PRO A 84 -16.30 1.42 -0.47
N SER A 85 -15.91 1.39 0.81
CA SER A 85 -15.67 2.64 1.53
C SER A 85 -14.44 3.32 0.94
N ALA A 86 -14.38 4.65 1.10
CA ALA A 86 -13.20 5.40 0.66
C ALA A 86 -11.94 4.89 1.38
N GLY A 87 -12.08 4.55 2.68
CA GLY A 87 -10.96 4.01 3.44
C GLY A 87 -10.47 2.68 2.92
N TYR A 88 -11.38 1.82 2.47
CA TYR A 88 -10.99 0.55 1.88
C TYR A 88 -10.21 0.74 0.58
N VAL A 89 -10.70 1.61 -0.30
CA VAL A 89 -10.00 1.90 -1.56
C VAL A 89 -8.60 2.44 -1.26
N ALA A 90 -8.50 3.40 -0.34
CA ALA A 90 -7.20 3.96 0.05
C ALA A 90 -6.28 2.88 0.62
N TRP A 91 -6.80 2.00 1.46
CA TRP A 91 -6.05 0.89 2.05
C TRP A 91 -5.43 0.01 0.97
N LEU A 92 -6.22 -0.33 -0.05
CA LEU A 92 -5.73 -1.13 -1.18
C LEU A 92 -4.65 -0.39 -1.98
N LEU A 93 -4.81 0.92 -2.17
CA LEU A 93 -3.82 1.71 -2.90
C LEU A 93 -2.44 1.63 -2.25
N TRP A 94 -2.40 1.52 -0.93
CA TRP A 94 -1.14 1.38 -0.19
C TRP A 94 -0.67 -0.07 -0.07
N GLY A 95 -1.37 -1.00 -0.71
CA GLY A 95 -0.95 -2.39 -0.77
C GLY A 95 -1.87 -3.37 -0.07
N GLY A 96 -2.93 -2.90 0.57
CA GLY A 96 -3.86 -3.77 1.28
C GLY A 96 -3.21 -4.46 2.48
N ASP A 97 -3.84 -5.50 2.98
CA ASP A 97 -3.29 -6.27 4.11
C ASP A 97 -1.94 -6.87 3.75
N ALA A 98 -1.76 -7.30 2.49
CA ALA A 98 -0.48 -7.84 2.03
C ALA A 98 0.62 -6.78 2.13
N GLY A 99 0.30 -5.52 1.78
CA GLY A 99 1.25 -4.42 1.88
C GLY A 99 1.61 -4.11 3.32
N ARG A 100 0.62 -4.13 4.21
CA ARG A 100 0.88 -3.92 5.63
C ARG A 100 1.84 -4.98 6.17
N ASP A 101 1.54 -6.23 5.89
CA ASP A 101 2.38 -7.33 6.39
C ASP A 101 3.79 -7.25 5.82
N TRP A 102 3.90 -6.89 4.56
CA TRP A 102 5.20 -6.79 3.90
C TRP A 102 6.05 -5.65 4.47
N CYS A 103 5.46 -4.47 4.64
CA CYS A 103 6.23 -3.30 5.08
C CYS A 103 6.60 -3.34 6.55
N GLU A 104 5.91 -4.16 7.34
CA GLU A 104 6.18 -4.29 8.78
C GLU A 104 7.22 -5.35 9.11
N LYS A 105 7.72 -6.06 8.13
CA LYS A 105 8.76 -7.08 8.37
C LYS A 105 10.11 -6.48 8.64
#